data_8c38eff7ebf0597241d8513d9f8c76bf
#
_entry.id   8c38eff7ebf0597241d8513d9f8c76bf
#
_cell.length_a   1.000
_cell.length_b   1.000
_cell.length_c   1.000
_cell.angle_alpha   90.00
_cell.angle_beta   90.00
_cell.angle_gamma   90.00
#
_symmetry.space_group_name_H-M   'P 1'
#
loop_
_entity.id
_entity.type
_entity.pdbx_description
1 polymer ?
#
loop_
_entity_poly.entity_id
_entity_poly.type
_entity_poly.pdbx_seq_one_letter_code
_entity_poly.pdbx_strand_id
1 'polypeptide(L)'
;MLHKQEFPIDNSASSAPVPHARRRQPGFWFFVLAFVFLLLASGLSLYNIWQAHQAEQATAAAIHALPPQIQEAMHQAETTPSGQRPDPDWPMPVAQVEGEEIIGVLEVPRTGLVLPILSTWDYDKLKRFPCYYHGSIYRKDAVFCSHDYPFQFGGLTELEEGDTARFIDCAGNIFAYRFQEQEYLQPTDVEDMVFKDGWDLTLFTCAYNGLARYAYRFVEDSYLATSPSHN
;
A
#
# COMPACT_ATOMS: atom_id res chain seq x y z
N MET A 1 78.90 -19.65 74.46
CA MET A 1 77.58 -20.15 74.72
C MET A 1 76.54 -19.09 74.33
N LEU A 2 75.95 -19.19 73.16
CA LEU A 2 74.93 -18.29 72.65
C LEU A 2 73.64 -19.00 72.68
N HIS A 3 72.73 -18.47 73.51
CA HIS A 3 71.41 -19.01 73.74
C HIS A 3 70.48 -18.53 72.59
N LYS A 4 69.93 -19.50 71.81
CA LYS A 4 69.04 -19.26 70.70
C LYS A 4 67.63 -19.24 71.29
N GLN A 5 66.95 -18.07 71.29
CA GLN A 5 65.54 -17.95 71.65
C GLN A 5 64.70 -18.22 70.41
N GLU A 6 63.89 -19.28 70.46
CA GLU A 6 62.85 -19.57 69.50
C GLU A 6 61.54 -18.85 69.90
N PHE A 7 60.98 -18.03 68.97
CA PHE A 7 59.66 -17.43 69.10
C PHE A 7 58.61 -18.35 68.50
N PRO A 8 57.55 -18.62 69.18
CA PRO A 8 56.45 -19.40 68.60
C PRO A 8 55.71 -18.57 67.59
N ILE A 9 55.49 -19.13 66.37
CA ILE A 9 54.68 -18.53 65.31
C ILE A 9 53.23 -18.94 65.63
N ASP A 10 52.45 -17.96 66.05
CA ASP A 10 50.99 -18.12 66.23
C ASP A 10 50.33 -18.08 64.84
N ASN A 11 49.82 -19.25 64.39
CA ASN A 11 49.14 -19.47 63.14
C ASN A 11 47.61 -19.46 63.27
N SER A 12 47.06 -18.58 64.06
CA SER A 12 45.60 -18.40 64.16
C SER A 12 45.10 -17.24 63.27
N ALA A 13 45.31 -17.35 61.96
CA ALA A 13 44.63 -16.51 61.01
C ALA A 13 43.23 -17.04 60.77
N SER A 14 42.26 -16.54 61.56
CA SER A 14 40.85 -16.73 61.34
C SER A 14 40.46 -16.12 59.99
N SER A 15 40.21 -16.98 59.02
CA SER A 15 39.64 -16.55 57.72
C SER A 15 38.17 -16.22 57.92
N ALA A 16 37.87 -14.93 58.07
CA ALA A 16 36.51 -14.43 57.98
C ALA A 16 35.90 -14.72 56.60
N PRO A 17 34.68 -15.25 56.52
CA PRO A 17 34.08 -15.52 55.24
C PRO A 17 33.80 -14.20 54.50
N VAL A 18 34.41 -14.05 53.29
CA VAL A 18 34.22 -12.94 52.40
C VAL A 18 32.74 -12.96 51.97
N PRO A 19 31.97 -11.90 52.21
CA PRO A 19 30.59 -11.86 51.79
C PRO A 19 30.54 -11.89 50.24
N HIS A 20 30.03 -12.96 49.65
CA HIS A 20 29.76 -13.05 48.23
C HIS A 20 28.66 -12.01 47.93
N ALA A 21 29.06 -10.82 47.47
CA ALA A 21 28.18 -9.85 46.92
C ALA A 21 27.41 -10.54 45.76
N ARG A 22 26.12 -10.77 45.95
CA ARG A 22 25.21 -11.31 44.95
C ARG A 22 25.23 -10.31 43.79
N ARG A 23 26.04 -10.57 42.79
CA ARG A 23 26.18 -9.76 41.56
C ARG A 23 24.81 -9.79 40.91
N ARG A 24 24.03 -8.73 41.09
CA ARG A 24 22.77 -8.52 40.38
C ARG A 24 23.11 -8.61 38.90
N GLN A 25 22.63 -9.67 38.23
CA GLN A 25 22.90 -9.89 36.82
C GLN A 25 22.12 -8.82 36.03
N PRO A 26 22.76 -7.78 35.50
CA PRO A 26 22.10 -6.74 34.70
C PRO A 26 21.50 -7.32 33.42
N GLY A 27 21.99 -8.49 32.96
CA GLY A 27 21.53 -9.18 31.77
C GLY A 27 20.05 -9.59 31.79
N PHE A 28 19.50 -9.93 32.94
CA PHE A 28 18.08 -10.36 33.01
C PHE A 28 17.10 -9.27 32.54
N TRP A 29 17.32 -8.03 32.95
CA TRP A 29 16.48 -6.91 32.52
C TRP A 29 16.59 -6.60 31.03
N PHE A 30 17.76 -6.80 30.42
CA PHE A 30 17.92 -6.69 28.97
C PHE A 30 17.14 -7.76 28.22
N PHE A 31 17.11 -9.00 28.72
CA PHE A 31 16.27 -10.05 28.14
C PHE A 31 14.77 -9.75 28.28
N VAL A 32 14.32 -9.26 29.44
CA VAL A 32 12.92 -8.86 29.63
C VAL A 32 12.57 -7.72 28.67
N LEU A 33 13.41 -6.70 28.55
CA LEU A 33 13.19 -5.58 27.63
C LEU A 33 13.13 -6.05 26.18
N ALA A 34 14.09 -6.89 25.76
CA ALA A 34 14.09 -7.46 24.42
C ALA A 34 12.83 -8.28 24.12
N PHE A 35 12.37 -9.07 25.08
CA PHE A 35 11.13 -9.85 24.95
C PHE A 35 9.90 -8.95 24.83
N VAL A 36 9.82 -7.86 25.61
CA VAL A 36 8.75 -6.86 25.49
C VAL A 36 8.74 -6.22 24.10
N PHE A 37 9.91 -5.81 23.58
CA PHE A 37 10.01 -5.27 22.23
C PHE A 37 9.59 -6.29 21.16
N LEU A 38 9.97 -7.57 21.34
CA LEU A 38 9.54 -8.63 20.42
C LEU A 38 8.02 -8.79 20.42
N LEU A 39 7.39 -8.78 21.60
CA LEU A 39 5.93 -8.86 21.72
C LEU A 39 5.25 -7.64 21.08
N LEU A 40 5.77 -6.44 21.29
CA LEU A 40 5.23 -5.21 20.67
C LEU A 40 5.38 -5.25 19.15
N ALA A 41 6.54 -5.65 18.63
CA ALA A 41 6.76 -5.78 17.20
C ALA A 41 5.84 -6.85 16.58
N SER A 42 5.71 -8.01 17.24
CA SER A 42 4.79 -9.06 16.79
C SER A 42 3.32 -8.62 16.82
N GLY A 43 2.91 -7.91 17.87
CA GLY A 43 1.57 -7.35 17.99
C GLY A 43 1.26 -6.34 16.88
N LEU A 44 2.22 -5.46 16.56
CA LEU A 44 2.09 -4.49 15.48
C LEU A 44 2.01 -5.19 14.11
N SER A 45 2.84 -6.22 13.88
CA SER A 45 2.79 -7.00 12.64
C SER A 45 1.45 -7.72 12.47
N LEU A 46 0.94 -8.35 13.52
CA LEU A 46 -0.38 -9.00 13.49
C LEU A 46 -1.51 -7.99 13.25
N TYR A 47 -1.44 -6.81 13.85
CA TYR A 47 -2.41 -5.74 13.62
C TYR A 47 -2.39 -5.29 12.16
N ASN A 48 -1.21 -5.10 11.56
CA ASN A 48 -1.08 -4.71 10.15
C ASN A 48 -1.63 -5.80 9.21
N ILE A 49 -1.34 -7.08 9.47
CA ILE A 49 -1.89 -8.20 8.70
C ILE A 49 -3.42 -8.25 8.81
N TRP A 50 -3.95 -8.08 10.03
CA TRP A 50 -5.40 -8.05 10.23
C TRP A 50 -6.06 -6.90 9.47
N GLN A 51 -5.47 -5.70 9.52
CA GLN A 51 -5.99 -4.53 8.79
C GLN A 51 -5.96 -4.75 7.28
N ALA A 52 -4.89 -5.36 6.76
CA ALA A 52 -4.78 -5.75 5.36
C ALA A 52 -5.91 -6.71 4.95
N HIS A 53 -6.16 -7.77 5.72
CA HIS A 53 -7.27 -8.70 5.45
C HIS A 53 -8.65 -8.05 5.49
N GLN A 54 -8.89 -7.07 6.37
CA GLN A 54 -10.14 -6.33 6.40
C GLN A 54 -10.35 -5.54 5.09
N ALA A 55 -9.31 -4.91 4.57
CA ALA A 55 -9.37 -4.17 3.32
C ALA A 55 -9.61 -5.10 2.11
N GLU A 56 -8.96 -6.27 2.06
CA GLU A 56 -9.17 -7.30 1.03
C GLU A 56 -10.63 -7.79 1.02
N GLN A 57 -11.18 -8.11 2.18
CA GLN A 57 -12.57 -8.54 2.32
C GLN A 57 -13.56 -7.45 1.91
N ALA A 58 -13.29 -6.19 2.28
CA ALA A 58 -14.11 -5.06 1.88
C ALA A 58 -14.10 -4.87 0.36
N THR A 59 -12.93 -4.99 -0.29
CA THR A 59 -12.78 -4.93 -1.74
C THR A 59 -13.58 -6.06 -2.43
N ALA A 60 -13.46 -7.30 -1.95
CA ALA A 60 -14.20 -8.43 -2.49
C ALA A 60 -15.72 -8.24 -2.36
N ALA A 61 -16.22 -7.78 -1.20
CA ALA A 61 -17.64 -7.48 -1.01
C ALA A 61 -18.12 -6.38 -1.96
N ALA A 62 -17.34 -5.31 -2.11
CA ALA A 62 -17.67 -4.21 -3.01
C ALA A 62 -17.73 -4.66 -4.48
N ILE A 63 -16.82 -5.53 -4.94
CA ILE A 63 -16.85 -6.08 -6.30
C ILE A 63 -18.13 -6.88 -6.55
N HIS A 64 -18.59 -7.67 -5.59
CA HIS A 64 -19.84 -8.42 -5.70
C HIS A 64 -21.10 -7.53 -5.72
N ALA A 65 -21.02 -6.36 -5.11
CA ALA A 65 -22.12 -5.39 -5.02
C ALA A 65 -22.10 -4.32 -6.13
N LEU A 66 -21.20 -4.44 -7.12
CA LEU A 66 -21.08 -3.49 -8.22
C LEU A 66 -22.38 -3.38 -9.03
N PRO A 67 -22.71 -2.18 -9.54
CA PRO A 67 -23.83 -1.99 -10.46
C PRO A 67 -23.73 -2.88 -11.72
N PRO A 68 -24.88 -3.35 -12.28
CA PRO A 68 -24.88 -4.28 -13.41
C PRO A 68 -24.11 -3.78 -14.65
N GLN A 69 -24.16 -2.47 -14.93
CA GLN A 69 -23.42 -1.88 -16.06
C GLN A 69 -21.91 -1.98 -15.92
N ILE A 70 -21.38 -1.89 -14.70
CA ILE A 70 -19.94 -2.10 -14.45
C ILE A 70 -19.62 -3.58 -14.60
N GLN A 71 -20.43 -4.47 -14.04
CA GLN A 71 -20.23 -5.92 -14.16
C GLN A 71 -20.24 -6.37 -15.62
N GLU A 72 -21.18 -5.86 -16.44
CA GLU A 72 -21.24 -6.13 -17.85
C GLU A 72 -19.99 -5.64 -18.60
N ALA A 73 -19.54 -4.40 -18.28
CA ALA A 73 -18.33 -3.83 -18.86
C ALA A 73 -17.06 -4.64 -18.49
N MET A 74 -16.97 -5.17 -17.26
CA MET A 74 -15.87 -6.04 -16.81
C MET A 74 -15.78 -7.34 -17.62
N HIS A 75 -16.91 -7.86 -18.12
CA HIS A 75 -16.95 -9.07 -18.94
C HIS A 75 -16.63 -8.83 -20.44
N GLN A 76 -16.54 -7.56 -20.86
CA GLN A 76 -16.09 -7.25 -22.21
C GLN A 76 -14.60 -7.55 -22.39
N ALA A 77 -14.18 -7.85 -23.62
CA ALA A 77 -12.80 -8.17 -23.91
C ALA A 77 -11.85 -7.04 -23.42
N GLU A 78 -10.69 -7.40 -22.90
CA GLU A 78 -9.71 -6.47 -22.33
C GLU A 78 -9.31 -5.31 -23.26
N THR A 79 -9.58 -5.46 -24.54
CA THR A 79 -9.14 -4.59 -25.63
C THR A 79 -10.26 -3.73 -26.23
N THR A 80 -11.45 -3.68 -25.64
CA THR A 80 -12.57 -2.94 -26.26
C THR A 80 -12.92 -1.73 -25.39
N PRO A 81 -12.41 -0.52 -25.68
CA PRO A 81 -12.95 0.71 -25.13
C PRO A 81 -14.37 0.89 -25.67
N SER A 82 -15.31 1.19 -24.81
CA SER A 82 -16.69 1.39 -25.22
C SER A 82 -16.98 2.86 -25.46
N GLY A 83 -17.35 3.19 -26.69
CA GLY A 83 -18.07 4.41 -26.98
C GLY A 83 -17.20 5.67 -27.15
N GLN A 84 -17.91 6.78 -27.39
CA GLN A 84 -17.30 8.11 -27.46
C GLN A 84 -16.95 8.57 -26.04
N ARG A 85 -15.74 9.09 -25.83
CA ARG A 85 -15.35 9.70 -24.54
C ARG A 85 -16.37 10.76 -24.13
N PRO A 86 -16.83 10.76 -22.87
CA PRO A 86 -17.66 11.84 -22.35
C PRO A 86 -16.97 13.20 -22.44
N ASP A 87 -17.75 14.26 -22.36
CA ASP A 87 -17.22 15.63 -22.33
C ASP A 87 -16.23 15.78 -21.17
N PRO A 88 -15.02 16.33 -21.41
CA PRO A 88 -14.01 16.51 -20.37
C PRO A 88 -14.47 17.29 -19.14
N ASP A 89 -15.44 18.18 -19.29
CA ASP A 89 -15.97 19.02 -18.22
C ASP A 89 -17.14 18.35 -17.46
N TRP A 90 -17.61 17.18 -17.91
CA TRP A 90 -18.63 16.47 -17.17
C TRP A 90 -18.08 15.85 -15.89
N PRO A 91 -18.89 15.83 -14.81
CA PRO A 91 -18.51 15.12 -13.60
C PRO A 91 -18.50 13.61 -13.88
N MET A 92 -17.53 12.91 -13.30
CA MET A 92 -17.52 11.46 -13.33
C MET A 92 -18.76 10.93 -12.59
N PRO A 93 -19.50 9.94 -13.16
CA PRO A 93 -20.66 9.37 -12.50
C PRO A 93 -20.24 8.61 -11.23
N VAL A 94 -21.14 8.59 -10.26
CA VAL A 94 -20.92 7.90 -8.98
C VAL A 94 -21.98 6.84 -8.73
N ALA A 95 -21.65 5.81 -7.97
CA ALA A 95 -22.56 4.78 -7.51
C ALA A 95 -22.33 4.47 -6.04
N GLN A 96 -23.39 4.04 -5.32
CA GLN A 96 -23.28 3.58 -3.94
C GLN A 96 -23.04 2.07 -3.92
N VAL A 97 -21.96 1.67 -3.27
CA VAL A 97 -21.55 0.26 -3.12
C VAL A 97 -21.10 0.02 -1.69
N GLU A 98 -21.74 -0.91 -0.98
CA GLU A 98 -21.40 -1.24 0.42
C GLU A 98 -21.31 -0.02 1.36
N GLY A 99 -22.16 1.01 1.11
CA GLY A 99 -22.20 2.25 1.91
C GLY A 99 -21.14 3.27 1.57
N GLU A 100 -20.29 3.02 0.57
CA GLU A 100 -19.30 3.95 0.03
C GLU A 100 -19.70 4.42 -1.36
N GLU A 101 -19.31 5.65 -1.72
CA GLU A 101 -19.48 6.21 -3.04
C GLU A 101 -18.28 5.96 -3.90
N ILE A 102 -18.44 5.25 -5.03
CA ILE A 102 -17.39 4.95 -6.00
C ILE A 102 -17.58 5.74 -7.29
N ILE A 103 -16.46 6.00 -8.00
CA ILE A 103 -16.45 6.56 -9.37
C ILE A 103 -16.28 5.51 -10.45
N GLY A 104 -15.87 4.30 -10.09
CA GLY A 104 -15.64 3.20 -11.02
C GLY A 104 -14.75 2.13 -10.44
N VAL A 105 -14.26 1.25 -11.32
CA VAL A 105 -13.39 0.13 -11.01
C VAL A 105 -12.12 0.20 -11.86
N LEU A 106 -10.98 0.04 -11.21
CA LEU A 106 -9.66 -0.11 -11.86
C LEU A 106 -9.30 -1.60 -11.94
N GLU A 107 -8.93 -2.06 -13.11
CA GLU A 107 -8.41 -3.40 -13.35
C GLU A 107 -6.98 -3.33 -13.86
N VAL A 108 -6.11 -4.16 -13.30
CA VAL A 108 -4.70 -4.30 -13.72
C VAL A 108 -4.39 -5.78 -13.93
N PRO A 109 -4.54 -6.30 -15.16
CA PRO A 109 -4.46 -7.74 -15.43
C PRO A 109 -3.15 -8.39 -15.02
N ARG A 110 -2.01 -7.72 -15.22
CA ARG A 110 -0.68 -8.24 -14.85
C ARG A 110 -0.62 -8.68 -13.38
N THR A 111 -1.23 -7.91 -12.49
CA THR A 111 -1.20 -8.17 -11.04
C THR A 111 -2.48 -8.82 -10.52
N GLY A 112 -3.48 -9.02 -11.40
CA GLY A 112 -4.80 -9.54 -11.03
C GLY A 112 -5.63 -8.59 -10.16
N LEU A 113 -5.24 -7.32 -10.06
CA LEU A 113 -5.94 -6.34 -9.24
C LEU A 113 -7.25 -5.91 -9.91
N VAL A 114 -8.33 -5.93 -9.12
CA VAL A 114 -9.65 -5.38 -9.45
C VAL A 114 -10.08 -4.54 -8.25
N LEU A 115 -10.13 -3.23 -8.40
CA LEU A 115 -10.21 -2.29 -7.30
C LEU A 115 -11.30 -1.24 -7.54
N PRO A 116 -12.36 -1.18 -6.71
CA PRO A 116 -13.28 -0.05 -6.71
C PRO A 116 -12.55 1.21 -6.23
N ILE A 117 -12.76 2.33 -6.92
CA ILE A 117 -12.16 3.63 -6.60
C ILE A 117 -13.21 4.51 -5.96
N LEU A 118 -12.97 4.93 -4.72
CA LEU A 118 -13.88 5.84 -4.00
C LEU A 118 -13.85 7.25 -4.61
N SER A 119 -14.99 7.94 -4.56
CA SER A 119 -15.16 9.30 -5.11
C SER A 119 -14.40 10.39 -4.35
N THR A 120 -14.03 10.11 -3.10
CA THR A 120 -13.31 11.04 -2.21
C THR A 120 -12.31 10.28 -1.36
N TRP A 121 -11.23 10.94 -0.98
CA TRP A 121 -10.24 10.33 -0.12
C TRP A 121 -10.26 10.93 1.29
N ASP A 122 -9.98 10.09 2.26
CA ASP A 122 -9.51 10.42 3.60
C ASP A 122 -8.67 9.25 4.13
N TYR A 123 -8.01 9.43 5.26
CA TYR A 123 -7.13 8.40 5.81
C TYR A 123 -7.86 7.12 6.25
N ASP A 124 -9.12 7.18 6.67
CA ASP A 124 -9.87 6.00 7.08
C ASP A 124 -10.38 5.23 5.85
N LYS A 125 -10.80 5.93 4.81
CA LYS A 125 -11.17 5.34 3.52
C LYS A 125 -9.99 4.65 2.85
N LEU A 126 -8.83 5.30 2.80
CA LEU A 126 -7.60 4.73 2.24
C LEU A 126 -7.19 3.40 2.87
N LYS A 127 -7.51 3.15 4.15
CA LYS A 127 -7.26 1.87 4.80
C LYS A 127 -8.02 0.70 4.16
N ARG A 128 -9.12 0.99 3.47
CA ARG A 128 -10.02 -0.02 2.91
C ARG A 128 -9.98 -0.08 1.39
N PHE A 129 -9.91 1.08 0.71
CA PHE A 129 -10.05 1.21 -0.72
C PHE A 129 -9.09 2.24 -1.31
N PRO A 130 -8.69 2.08 -2.57
CA PRO A 130 -8.14 3.18 -3.36
C PRO A 130 -9.15 4.31 -3.50
N CYS A 131 -8.65 5.54 -3.58
CA CYS A 131 -9.49 6.73 -3.62
C CYS A 131 -9.09 7.66 -4.77
N TYR A 132 -10.07 8.38 -5.30
CA TYR A 132 -9.84 9.52 -6.15
C TYR A 132 -9.10 10.61 -5.37
N TYR A 133 -8.05 11.17 -5.99
CA TYR A 133 -7.23 12.22 -5.42
C TYR A 133 -7.35 13.53 -6.19
N HIS A 134 -7.21 13.51 -7.53
CA HIS A 134 -7.25 14.69 -8.38
C HIS A 134 -7.63 14.35 -9.82
N GLY A 135 -8.02 15.38 -10.61
CA GLY A 135 -8.19 15.30 -12.05
C GLY A 135 -9.50 14.65 -12.50
N SER A 136 -9.52 14.07 -13.68
CA SER A 136 -10.66 13.35 -14.24
C SER A 136 -10.19 12.35 -15.30
N ILE A 137 -10.79 11.18 -15.33
CA ILE A 137 -10.60 10.22 -16.44
C ILE A 137 -11.00 10.86 -17.77
N TYR A 138 -12.00 11.73 -17.76
CA TYR A 138 -12.50 12.39 -18.97
C TYR A 138 -11.54 13.46 -19.51
N ARG A 139 -10.81 14.15 -18.61
CA ARG A 139 -9.77 15.12 -18.97
C ARG A 139 -8.39 14.53 -19.25
N LYS A 140 -8.20 13.24 -18.95
CA LYS A 140 -6.92 12.54 -19.07
C LYS A 140 -5.87 13.09 -18.08
N ASP A 141 -6.27 13.41 -16.88
CA ASP A 141 -5.42 13.92 -15.82
C ASP A 141 -5.74 13.29 -14.46
N ALA A 142 -6.34 12.09 -14.48
CA ALA A 142 -6.79 11.43 -13.25
C ALA A 142 -5.63 10.95 -12.38
N VAL A 143 -5.74 11.19 -11.08
CA VAL A 143 -4.80 10.73 -10.06
C VAL A 143 -5.56 9.97 -8.97
N PHE A 144 -5.20 8.71 -8.74
CA PHE A 144 -5.75 7.87 -7.69
C PHE A 144 -4.69 7.52 -6.67
N CYS A 145 -5.08 7.43 -5.41
CA CYS A 145 -4.18 7.07 -4.31
C CYS A 145 -4.64 5.80 -3.58
N SER A 146 -3.70 5.07 -3.03
CA SER A 146 -3.97 3.89 -2.22
C SER A 146 -2.83 3.60 -1.24
N HIS A 147 -3.03 2.61 -0.35
CA HIS A 147 -1.96 2.03 0.44
C HIS A 147 -1.05 1.12 -0.39
N ASP A 148 0.15 0.85 0.13
CA ASP A 148 1.15 -0.07 -0.42
C ASP A 148 0.89 -1.54 -0.05
N TYR A 149 -0.36 -1.91 0.21
CA TYR A 149 -0.72 -3.31 0.40
C TYR A 149 -0.61 -4.10 -0.90
N PRO A 150 -0.15 -5.38 -0.85
CA PRO A 150 0.04 -6.19 -2.06
C PRO A 150 -1.22 -6.35 -2.93
N PHE A 151 -2.42 -6.36 -2.33
CA PHE A 151 -3.72 -6.44 -3.01
C PHE A 151 -4.31 -5.05 -3.33
N GLN A 152 -3.55 -3.99 -3.15
CA GLN A 152 -3.81 -2.62 -3.58
C GLN A 152 -2.64 -2.12 -4.43
N PHE A 153 -2.27 -0.83 -4.35
CA PHE A 153 -1.22 -0.28 -5.21
C PHE A 153 0.21 -0.74 -4.87
N GLY A 154 0.43 -1.46 -3.75
CA GLY A 154 1.68 -2.16 -3.49
C GLY A 154 1.95 -3.29 -4.49
N GLY A 155 0.90 -3.92 -5.04
CA GLY A 155 1.01 -4.94 -6.10
C GLY A 155 1.50 -4.37 -7.44
N LEU A 156 1.40 -3.06 -7.66
CA LEU A 156 1.82 -2.43 -8.93
C LEU A 156 3.34 -2.42 -9.15
N THR A 157 4.13 -2.78 -8.13
CA THR A 157 5.60 -2.93 -8.27
C THR A 157 6.01 -4.02 -9.27
N GLU A 158 5.08 -4.89 -9.66
CA GLU A 158 5.31 -5.98 -10.64
C GLU A 158 5.06 -5.53 -12.09
N LEU A 159 4.62 -4.28 -12.31
CA LEU A 159 4.34 -3.77 -13.65
C LEU A 159 5.64 -3.60 -14.47
N GLU A 160 5.54 -4.00 -15.73
CA GLU A 160 6.55 -3.80 -16.77
C GLU A 160 6.02 -2.80 -17.82
N GLU A 161 6.90 -2.02 -18.43
CA GLU A 161 6.53 -1.07 -19.49
C GLU A 161 5.69 -1.77 -20.58
N GLY A 162 4.55 -1.19 -20.90
CA GLY A 162 3.59 -1.74 -21.86
C GLY A 162 2.46 -2.57 -21.25
N ASP A 163 2.54 -2.93 -19.95
CA ASP A 163 1.42 -3.59 -19.28
C ASP A 163 0.16 -2.69 -19.31
N THR A 164 -1.00 -3.34 -19.29
CA THR A 164 -2.28 -2.63 -19.44
C THR A 164 -3.01 -2.44 -18.12
N ALA A 165 -3.78 -1.36 -18.05
CA ALA A 165 -4.80 -1.15 -17.04
C ALA A 165 -6.10 -0.70 -17.69
N ARG A 166 -7.24 -0.97 -17.06
CA ARG A 166 -8.57 -0.47 -17.48
C ARG A 166 -9.22 0.24 -16.33
N PHE A 167 -9.85 1.36 -16.62
CA PHE A 167 -10.81 1.98 -15.70
C PHE A 167 -12.20 1.91 -16.30
N ILE A 168 -13.16 1.41 -15.53
CA ILE A 168 -14.56 1.30 -15.90
C ILE A 168 -15.33 2.26 -14.99
N ASP A 169 -15.93 3.32 -15.57
CA ASP A 169 -16.69 4.27 -14.79
C ASP A 169 -18.06 3.73 -14.36
N CYS A 170 -18.78 4.46 -13.53
CA CYS A 170 -20.09 4.04 -13.05
C CYS A 170 -21.21 4.07 -14.12
N ALA A 171 -20.94 4.61 -15.31
CA ALA A 171 -21.84 4.50 -16.47
C ALA A 171 -21.54 3.29 -17.35
N GLY A 172 -20.44 2.55 -17.07
CA GLY A 172 -19.99 1.40 -17.85
C GLY A 172 -19.06 1.76 -19.01
N ASN A 173 -18.56 3.02 -19.08
CA ASN A 173 -17.56 3.39 -20.07
C ASN A 173 -16.20 2.82 -19.70
N ILE A 174 -15.48 2.25 -20.68
CA ILE A 174 -14.18 1.61 -20.50
C ILE A 174 -13.08 2.53 -21.05
N PHE A 175 -12.07 2.78 -20.23
CA PHE A 175 -10.88 3.56 -20.58
C PHE A 175 -9.67 2.65 -20.41
N ALA A 176 -8.94 2.42 -21.50
CA ALA A 176 -7.77 1.54 -21.50
C ALA A 176 -6.47 2.37 -21.46
N TYR A 177 -5.52 1.88 -20.68
CA TYR A 177 -4.25 2.55 -20.42
C TYR A 177 -3.09 1.58 -20.58
N ARG A 178 -1.93 2.15 -20.90
CA ARG A 178 -0.66 1.43 -20.97
C ARG A 178 0.32 2.02 -19.98
N PHE A 179 0.86 1.18 -19.12
CA PHE A 179 1.90 1.55 -18.16
C PHE A 179 3.18 1.97 -18.89
N GLN A 180 3.78 3.06 -18.46
CA GLN A 180 5.01 3.61 -19.03
C GLN A 180 6.17 3.50 -18.06
N GLU A 181 6.03 4.07 -16.88
CA GLU A 181 7.11 4.10 -15.90
C GLU A 181 6.62 4.22 -14.46
N GLN A 182 7.48 3.82 -13.54
CA GLN A 182 7.35 4.08 -12.12
C GLN A 182 8.32 5.19 -11.72
N GLU A 183 7.81 6.24 -11.10
CA GLU A 183 8.60 7.32 -10.53
C GLU A 183 8.69 7.23 -9.00
N TYR A 184 9.83 7.67 -8.48
CA TYR A 184 10.04 7.86 -7.04
C TYR A 184 9.97 9.35 -6.72
N LEU A 185 8.99 9.76 -5.91
CA LEU A 185 8.74 11.16 -5.54
C LEU A 185 8.88 11.34 -4.03
N GLN A 186 9.31 12.55 -3.62
CA GLN A 186 9.27 12.92 -2.21
C GLN A 186 7.81 13.19 -1.79
N PRO A 187 7.48 13.09 -0.49
CA PRO A 187 6.12 13.40 0.00
C PRO A 187 5.67 14.83 -0.28
N THR A 188 6.61 15.73 -0.52
CA THR A 188 6.40 17.16 -0.82
C THR A 188 6.22 17.46 -2.30
N ASP A 189 6.54 16.52 -3.19
CA ASP A 189 6.51 16.70 -4.65
C ASP A 189 5.09 16.53 -5.20
N VAL A 190 4.14 17.26 -4.61
CA VAL A 190 2.71 17.14 -4.94
C VAL A 190 2.44 17.67 -6.36
N GLU A 191 3.16 18.71 -6.79
CA GLU A 191 3.02 19.26 -8.14
C GLU A 191 3.43 18.25 -9.19
N ASP A 192 4.56 17.57 -9.02
CA ASP A 192 5.01 16.50 -9.92
C ASP A 192 4.07 15.30 -9.91
N MET A 193 3.45 15.02 -8.77
CA MET A 193 2.46 13.95 -8.65
C MET A 193 1.20 14.26 -9.47
N VAL A 194 0.70 15.49 -9.42
CA VAL A 194 -0.64 15.88 -9.85
C VAL A 194 -0.63 16.56 -11.21
N PHE A 195 0.36 17.43 -11.49
CA PHE A 195 0.33 18.35 -12.64
C PHE A 195 1.42 18.05 -13.68
N LYS A 196 2.14 16.94 -13.56
CA LYS A 196 3.14 16.58 -14.55
C LYS A 196 2.47 16.20 -15.87
N ASP A 197 2.79 16.94 -16.92
CA ASP A 197 2.27 16.72 -18.26
C ASP A 197 2.71 15.37 -18.86
N GLY A 198 1.89 14.84 -19.75
CA GLY A 198 2.19 13.64 -20.54
C GLY A 198 1.61 12.33 -19.95
N TRP A 199 0.89 12.41 -18.86
CA TRP A 199 0.26 11.26 -18.24
C TRP A 199 -1.26 11.40 -18.18
N ASP A 200 -1.98 10.39 -18.68
CA ASP A 200 -3.45 10.38 -18.72
C ASP A 200 -4.06 9.79 -17.44
N LEU A 201 -3.29 8.94 -16.74
CA LEU A 201 -3.65 8.36 -15.44
C LEU A 201 -2.40 8.18 -14.59
N THR A 202 -2.48 8.60 -13.33
CA THR A 202 -1.46 8.36 -12.32
C THR A 202 -2.06 7.57 -11.15
N LEU A 203 -1.40 6.47 -10.79
CA LEU A 203 -1.69 5.73 -9.57
C LEU A 203 -0.54 5.94 -8.60
N PHE A 204 -0.81 6.34 -7.35
CA PHE A 204 0.29 6.50 -6.39
C PHE A 204 0.02 5.84 -5.05
N THR A 205 1.10 5.41 -4.41
CA THR A 205 1.08 4.84 -3.06
C THR A 205 2.24 5.35 -2.22
N CYS A 206 2.15 5.15 -0.90
CA CYS A 206 3.26 5.41 -0.01
C CYS A 206 4.39 4.38 -0.26
N ALA A 207 5.63 4.84 -0.16
CA ALA A 207 6.81 4.00 -0.11
C ALA A 207 7.54 4.24 1.21
N TYR A 208 8.25 3.22 1.72
CA TYR A 208 9.07 3.31 2.92
C TYR A 208 8.35 3.95 4.13
N ASN A 209 7.16 3.43 4.47
CA ASN A 209 6.33 3.95 5.58
C ASN A 209 5.99 5.45 5.46
N GLY A 210 5.78 5.94 4.24
CA GLY A 210 5.40 7.33 3.97
C GLY A 210 6.56 8.30 3.76
N LEU A 211 7.81 7.83 3.78
CA LEU A 211 8.98 8.66 3.49
C LEU A 211 9.12 9.04 2.03
N ALA A 212 8.41 8.33 1.15
CA ALA A 212 8.36 8.59 -0.28
C ALA A 212 7.01 8.20 -0.89
N ARG A 213 6.87 8.43 -2.19
CA ARG A 213 5.75 7.99 -3.01
C ARG A 213 6.27 7.23 -4.23
N TYR A 214 5.61 6.14 -4.59
CA TYR A 214 5.69 5.56 -5.91
C TYR A 214 4.53 6.08 -6.74
N ALA A 215 4.83 6.70 -7.88
CA ALA A 215 3.86 7.12 -8.88
C ALA A 215 4.02 6.23 -10.11
N TYR A 216 2.95 5.52 -10.46
CA TYR A 216 2.85 4.67 -11.64
C TYR A 216 2.15 5.47 -12.72
N ARG A 217 2.83 5.69 -13.85
CA ARG A 217 2.42 6.59 -14.92
C ARG A 217 1.86 5.82 -16.11
N PHE A 218 0.70 6.23 -16.57
CA PHE A 218 0.01 5.59 -17.66
C PHE A 218 -0.42 6.59 -18.71
N VAL A 219 -0.38 6.15 -19.96
CA VAL A 219 -0.99 6.85 -21.11
C VAL A 219 -2.19 6.05 -21.61
N GLU A 220 -3.17 6.76 -22.14
CA GLU A 220 -4.33 6.11 -22.75
C GLU A 220 -3.90 5.32 -23.99
N ASP A 221 -4.36 4.10 -24.10
CA ASP A 221 -4.09 3.25 -25.26
C ASP A 221 -5.07 3.55 -26.39
N SER A 222 -4.68 4.48 -27.27
CA SER A 222 -5.47 4.85 -28.42
C SER A 222 -5.62 3.73 -29.47
N TYR A 223 -4.76 2.72 -29.45
CA TYR A 223 -4.87 1.55 -30.33
C TYR A 223 -6.07 0.69 -29.98
N LEU A 224 -6.39 0.59 -28.72
CA LEU A 224 -7.57 -0.13 -28.23
C LEU A 224 -8.87 0.66 -28.47
N ALA A 225 -8.76 2.01 -28.61
CA ALA A 225 -9.90 2.89 -28.92
C ALA A 225 -10.37 2.81 -30.39
N THR A 226 -9.58 2.28 -31.31
CA THR A 226 -9.83 2.36 -32.76
C THR A 226 -9.94 1.01 -33.48
N SER A 227 -9.86 -0.12 -32.80
CA SER A 227 -10.02 -1.43 -33.48
C SER A 227 -11.49 -1.61 -33.89
N PRO A 228 -11.82 -1.58 -35.21
CA PRO A 228 -13.16 -1.90 -35.64
C PRO A 228 -13.44 -3.37 -35.35
N SER A 229 -14.61 -3.65 -34.77
CA SER A 229 -15.12 -5.02 -34.66
C SER A 229 -15.10 -5.67 -36.05
N HIS A 230 -14.17 -6.54 -36.32
CA HIS A 230 -14.29 -7.46 -37.47
C HIS A 230 -15.43 -8.41 -37.16
N ASN A 231 -16.56 -8.20 -37.85
CA ASN A 231 -17.65 -9.16 -38.03
C ASN A 231 -17.11 -10.42 -38.69
#